data_46188750234798f34f9551b5374ae35f
#
_entry.id   46188750234798f34f9551b5374ae35f
#
_cell.length_a   1.000
_cell.length_b   1.000
_cell.length_c   1.000
_cell.angle_alpha   90.00
_cell.angle_beta   90.00
_cell.angle_gamma   90.00
#
_symmetry.space_group_name_H-M   'P 1'
#
loop_
_entity.id
_entity.type
_entity.pdbx_description
1 polymer ?
#
loop_
_entity_poly.entity_id
_entity_poly.type
_entity_poly.pdbx_seq_one_letter_code
_entity_poly.pdbx_strand_id
1 'polypeptide(L)'
;PLDADNRWTREGTITAAEIREKLSAEYVLGSVSEARGDSPAQLWEVYPLGTALDEAGFPTDGTESLGRVGIIASVTESFCGACTRTRLTADGKIRSCLFSDTETDLMQLLRSGADDKQLAMRWREGMWFKPRAHGKEDADFDIEEFAKASRSMSAIGG
;
A
#
# COMPACT_ATOMS: atom_id res chain seq x y z
N PRO A 1 10.51 -5.87 -2.84
CA PRO A 1 10.35 -5.38 -4.24
C PRO A 1 10.77 -3.93 -4.43
N LEU A 2 11.05 -3.20 -3.35
CA LEU A 2 11.52 -1.80 -3.40
C LEU A 2 13.01 -1.67 -3.10
N ASP A 3 13.70 -2.80 -2.98
CA ASP A 3 15.13 -2.86 -2.75
C ASP A 3 15.89 -2.67 -4.07
N ALA A 4 16.77 -1.67 -4.12
CA ALA A 4 17.60 -1.39 -5.28
C ALA A 4 18.57 -2.55 -5.60
N ASP A 5 18.93 -3.36 -4.58
CA ASP A 5 19.85 -4.49 -4.72
C ASP A 5 19.21 -5.72 -5.37
N ASN A 6 17.94 -5.65 -5.72
CA ASN A 6 17.25 -6.70 -6.49
C ASN A 6 17.21 -8.08 -5.82
N ARG A 7 17.31 -8.17 -4.49
CA ARG A 7 17.34 -9.43 -3.75
C ARG A 7 15.97 -10.04 -3.48
N TRP A 8 14.89 -9.31 -3.78
CA TRP A 8 13.55 -9.82 -3.57
C TRP A 8 13.23 -10.94 -4.54
N THR A 9 12.76 -12.07 -4.01
CA THR A 9 12.24 -13.22 -4.77
C THR A 9 10.84 -13.57 -4.29
N ARG A 10 10.05 -14.18 -5.15
CA ARG A 10 8.70 -14.63 -4.79
C ARG A 10 8.73 -15.74 -3.75
N GLU A 11 9.66 -16.67 -3.88
CA GLU A 11 9.83 -17.83 -2.98
C GLU A 11 10.15 -17.39 -1.55
N GLY A 12 10.82 -16.25 -1.39
CA GLY A 12 11.11 -15.64 -0.09
C GLY A 12 10.00 -14.76 0.47
N THR A 13 8.86 -14.65 -0.22
CA THR A 13 7.75 -13.76 0.18
C THR A 13 6.67 -14.55 0.90
N ILE A 14 6.35 -14.15 2.12
CA ILE A 14 5.17 -14.64 2.84
C ILE A 14 3.98 -13.78 2.41
N THR A 15 2.92 -14.40 1.91
CA THR A 15 1.70 -13.73 1.47
C THR A 15 0.82 -13.33 2.65
N ALA A 16 -0.09 -12.37 2.45
CA ALA A 16 -1.08 -12.00 3.46
C ALA A 16 -2.00 -13.19 3.81
N ALA A 17 -2.32 -14.04 2.83
CA ALA A 17 -3.13 -15.23 3.04
C ALA A 17 -2.42 -16.22 3.98
N GLU A 18 -1.14 -16.51 3.76
CA GLU A 18 -0.34 -17.39 4.63
C GLU A 18 -0.18 -16.83 6.04
N ILE A 19 -0.06 -15.49 6.19
CA ILE A 19 -0.02 -14.85 7.52
C ILE A 19 -1.36 -15.07 8.23
N ARG A 20 -2.49 -14.82 7.54
CA ARG A 20 -3.82 -15.03 8.13
C ARG A 20 -4.04 -16.50 8.50
N GLU A 21 -3.67 -17.42 7.64
CA GLU A 21 -3.77 -18.86 7.91
C GLU A 21 -3.02 -19.26 9.19
N LYS A 22 -1.77 -18.80 9.32
CA LYS A 22 -0.97 -19.07 10.54
C LYS A 22 -1.59 -18.44 11.79
N LEU A 23 -2.09 -17.22 11.71
CA LEU A 23 -2.77 -16.58 12.84
C LEU A 23 -4.07 -17.32 13.21
N SER A 24 -4.82 -17.77 12.21
CA SER A 24 -6.08 -18.47 12.42
C SER A 24 -5.92 -19.87 13.03
N ALA A 25 -4.70 -20.40 13.08
CA ALA A 25 -4.40 -21.64 13.82
C ALA A 25 -4.46 -21.45 15.35
N GLU A 26 -4.23 -20.22 15.85
CA GLU A 26 -4.17 -19.91 17.27
C GLU A 26 -5.23 -18.92 17.74
N TYR A 27 -5.79 -18.12 16.82
CA TYR A 27 -6.73 -17.04 17.10
C TYR A 27 -7.88 -17.03 16.12
N VAL A 28 -8.95 -16.33 16.48
CA VAL A 28 -10.02 -15.98 15.55
C VAL A 28 -9.81 -14.54 15.08
N LEU A 29 -9.80 -14.32 13.77
CA LEU A 29 -9.66 -13.00 13.17
C LEU A 29 -11.04 -12.46 12.77
N GLY A 30 -11.48 -11.39 13.41
CA GLY A 30 -12.75 -10.74 13.16
C GLY A 30 -12.65 -9.41 12.44
N SER A 31 -13.79 -8.87 12.09
CA SER A 31 -13.90 -7.57 11.43
C SER A 31 -13.56 -6.43 12.39
N VAL A 32 -13.05 -5.33 11.85
CA VAL A 32 -12.97 -4.05 12.55
C VAL A 32 -14.16 -3.18 12.16
N SER A 33 -14.64 -2.37 13.10
CA SER A 33 -15.79 -1.48 12.87
C SER A 33 -15.46 -0.28 11.99
N GLU A 34 -14.19 0.13 11.97
CA GLU A 34 -13.75 1.29 11.21
C GLU A 34 -13.48 0.93 9.74
N ALA A 35 -13.91 1.80 8.83
CA ALA A 35 -13.57 1.66 7.43
C ALA A 35 -12.05 1.78 7.22
N ARG A 36 -11.49 0.93 6.36
CA ARG A 36 -10.05 0.97 6.02
C ARG A 36 -9.60 2.32 5.46
N GLY A 37 -10.46 3.01 4.68
CA GLY A 37 -10.08 4.24 3.99
C GLY A 37 -8.88 4.04 3.07
N ASP A 38 -7.90 4.95 3.14
CA ASP A 38 -6.64 4.91 2.40
C ASP A 38 -5.48 4.25 3.16
N SER A 39 -5.77 3.60 4.29
CA SER A 39 -4.77 2.88 5.08
C SER A 39 -4.11 1.76 4.25
N PRO A 40 -2.78 1.63 4.26
CA PRO A 40 -2.11 0.52 3.62
C PRO A 40 -2.38 -0.82 4.31
N ALA A 41 -2.64 -0.79 5.62
CA ALA A 41 -2.89 -1.98 6.40
C ALA A 41 -4.36 -2.40 6.33
N GLN A 42 -4.62 -3.67 6.03
CA GLN A 42 -5.87 -4.31 6.37
C GLN A 42 -5.81 -4.71 7.83
N LEU A 43 -6.81 -4.30 8.62
CA LEU A 43 -6.89 -4.58 10.05
C LEU A 43 -7.86 -5.72 10.33
N TRP A 44 -7.57 -6.48 11.39
CA TRP A 44 -8.45 -7.47 12.00
C TRP A 44 -8.42 -7.33 13.51
N GLU A 45 -9.58 -7.49 14.16
CA GLU A 45 -9.65 -7.76 15.58
C GLU A 45 -9.22 -9.20 15.84
N VAL A 46 -8.48 -9.41 16.93
CA VAL A 46 -7.96 -10.73 17.31
C VAL A 46 -8.73 -11.23 18.52
N TYR A 47 -9.28 -12.42 18.44
CA TYR A 47 -10.06 -13.05 19.51
C TYR A 47 -9.45 -14.39 19.91
N PRO A 48 -9.76 -14.89 21.13
CA PRO A 48 -9.37 -16.23 21.54
C PRO A 48 -9.89 -17.30 20.56
N LEU A 49 -9.13 -18.38 20.43
CA LEU A 49 -9.55 -19.52 19.61
C LEU A 49 -10.88 -20.08 20.11
N GLY A 50 -11.79 -20.37 19.20
CA GLY A 50 -13.14 -20.84 19.52
C GLY A 50 -14.21 -19.74 19.65
N THR A 51 -13.85 -18.47 19.56
CA THR A 51 -14.83 -17.36 19.49
C THR A 51 -15.69 -17.53 18.25
N ALA A 52 -17.04 -17.52 18.43
CA ALA A 52 -17.99 -17.56 17.33
C ALA A 52 -18.22 -16.13 16.78
N LEU A 53 -18.11 -15.98 15.46
CA LEU A 53 -18.42 -14.73 14.78
C LEU A 53 -19.73 -14.82 14.00
N ASP A 54 -20.42 -13.70 13.88
CA ASP A 54 -21.54 -13.53 12.98
C ASP A 54 -21.10 -13.39 11.51
N GLU A 55 -22.06 -13.24 10.59
CA GLU A 55 -21.78 -13.06 9.16
C GLU A 55 -21.00 -11.77 8.84
N ALA A 56 -21.07 -10.76 9.72
CA ALA A 56 -20.32 -9.51 9.58
C ALA A 56 -18.91 -9.60 10.19
N GLY A 57 -18.58 -10.71 10.87
CA GLY A 57 -17.28 -10.97 11.46
C GLY A 57 -17.12 -10.40 12.88
N PHE A 58 -18.22 -10.21 13.63
CA PHE A 58 -18.19 -9.75 15.02
C PHE A 58 -18.58 -10.87 15.99
N PRO A 59 -18.04 -10.87 17.24
CA PRO A 59 -18.37 -11.89 18.24
C PRO A 59 -19.87 -11.95 18.55
N THR A 60 -20.43 -13.15 18.57
CA THR A 60 -21.85 -13.37 18.88
C THR A 60 -22.14 -13.44 20.38
N ASP A 61 -21.13 -13.66 21.20
CA ASP A 61 -21.21 -13.85 22.65
C ASP A 61 -20.66 -12.67 23.47
N GLY A 62 -20.26 -11.58 22.79
CA GLY A 62 -19.69 -10.40 23.44
C GLY A 62 -18.23 -10.59 23.91
N THR A 63 -17.53 -11.62 23.40
CA THR A 63 -16.10 -11.82 23.70
C THR A 63 -15.30 -10.56 23.35
N GLU A 64 -14.49 -10.06 24.27
CA GLU A 64 -13.63 -8.92 24.07
C GLU A 64 -12.42 -9.27 23.19
N SER A 65 -12.03 -8.32 22.33
CA SER A 65 -10.83 -8.44 21.52
C SER A 65 -9.56 -8.45 22.38
N LEU A 66 -8.61 -9.30 22.03
CA LEU A 66 -7.26 -9.32 22.57
C LEU A 66 -6.40 -8.16 22.04
N GLY A 67 -6.83 -7.54 20.93
CA GLY A 67 -6.13 -6.47 20.24
C GLY A 67 -6.31 -6.56 18.74
N ARG A 68 -5.50 -5.81 17.99
CA ARG A 68 -5.59 -5.71 16.53
C ARG A 68 -4.31 -6.16 15.85
N VAL A 69 -4.46 -6.81 14.70
CA VAL A 69 -3.36 -7.09 13.77
C VAL A 69 -3.61 -6.39 12.45
N GLY A 70 -2.56 -5.80 11.89
CA GLY A 70 -2.59 -5.14 10.59
C GLY A 70 -1.61 -5.78 9.62
N ILE A 71 -2.06 -6.13 8.41
CA ILE A 71 -1.21 -6.69 7.35
C ILE A 71 -1.15 -5.70 6.20
N ILE A 72 0.07 -5.32 5.79
CA ILE A 72 0.33 -4.48 4.62
C ILE A 72 0.80 -5.39 3.48
N ALA A 73 -0.09 -5.71 2.58
CA ALA A 73 0.15 -6.65 1.49
C ALA A 73 0.19 -5.93 0.13
N SER A 74 1.19 -5.06 -0.05
CA SER A 74 1.31 -4.23 -1.26
C SER A 74 1.50 -5.02 -2.56
N VAL A 75 1.95 -6.27 -2.47
CA VAL A 75 2.23 -7.14 -3.62
C VAL A 75 1.15 -8.19 -3.82
N THR A 76 0.68 -8.84 -2.75
CA THR A 76 -0.24 -9.97 -2.85
C THR A 76 -1.72 -9.59 -2.72
N GLU A 77 -2.02 -8.50 -2.02
CA GLU A 77 -3.38 -7.95 -1.85
C GLU A 77 -3.31 -6.43 -1.96
N SER A 78 -3.26 -5.94 -3.20
CA SER A 78 -3.05 -4.53 -3.50
C SER A 78 -4.16 -3.62 -2.92
N PHE A 79 -3.75 -2.47 -2.37
CA PHE A 79 -4.65 -1.42 -1.87
C PHE A 79 -4.57 -0.15 -2.73
N CYS A 80 -4.15 -0.28 -3.98
CA CYS A 80 -3.87 0.85 -4.88
C CYS A 80 -5.11 1.67 -5.22
N GLY A 81 -6.29 1.07 -5.30
CA GLY A 81 -7.53 1.76 -5.66
C GLY A 81 -7.92 2.92 -4.73
N ALA A 82 -7.57 2.84 -3.44
CA ALA A 82 -7.81 3.89 -2.45
C ALA A 82 -6.55 4.69 -2.07
N CYS A 83 -5.44 4.54 -2.83
CA CYS A 83 -4.17 5.13 -2.45
C CYS A 83 -4.10 6.62 -2.76
N THR A 84 -4.04 7.47 -1.72
CA THR A 84 -3.88 8.93 -1.81
C THR A 84 -2.43 9.40 -1.72
N ARG A 85 -1.47 8.48 -1.53
CA ARG A 85 -0.08 8.82 -1.23
C ARG A 85 0.63 9.40 -2.43
N THR A 86 1.47 10.39 -2.15
CA THR A 86 2.46 10.98 -3.06
C THR A 86 3.77 11.17 -2.32
N ARG A 87 4.86 11.30 -3.03
CA ARG A 87 6.18 11.57 -2.48
C ARG A 87 6.81 12.75 -3.18
N LEU A 88 7.46 13.59 -2.41
CA LEU A 88 8.36 14.61 -2.92
C LEU A 88 9.79 14.13 -2.67
N THR A 89 10.56 14.01 -3.74
CA THR A 89 11.96 13.59 -3.67
C THR A 89 12.86 14.75 -3.28
N ALA A 90 14.06 14.45 -2.79
CA ALA A 90 15.04 15.47 -2.41
C ALA A 90 15.49 16.36 -3.60
N ASP A 91 15.42 15.85 -4.82
CA ASP A 91 15.70 16.58 -6.06
C ASP A 91 14.46 17.33 -6.60
N GLY A 92 13.38 17.42 -5.82
CA GLY A 92 12.20 18.26 -6.09
C GLY A 92 11.26 17.71 -7.15
N LYS A 93 11.16 16.39 -7.26
CA LYS A 93 10.21 15.73 -8.15
C LYS A 93 9.09 15.05 -7.36
N ILE A 94 7.89 15.02 -7.93
CA ILE A 94 6.77 14.27 -7.39
C ILE A 94 6.75 12.88 -8.01
N ARG A 95 6.58 11.87 -7.14
CA ARG A 95 6.20 10.50 -7.51
C ARG A 95 4.82 10.19 -6.97
N SER A 96 3.88 9.99 -7.85
CA SER A 96 2.49 9.66 -7.48
C SER A 96 2.29 8.20 -7.11
N CYS A 97 3.22 7.31 -7.52
CA CYS A 97 3.23 5.89 -7.18
C CYS A 97 4.63 5.44 -6.80
N LEU A 98 4.73 4.62 -5.74
CA LEU A 98 5.99 4.08 -5.26
C LEU A 98 6.65 3.13 -6.27
N PHE A 99 5.84 2.43 -7.04
CA PHE A 99 6.28 1.42 -8.00
C PHE A 99 6.40 1.96 -9.44
N SER A 100 6.09 3.23 -9.67
CA SER A 100 6.21 3.86 -10.98
C SER A 100 7.50 4.67 -11.08
N ASP A 101 8.14 4.64 -12.23
CA ASP A 101 9.29 5.50 -12.53
C ASP A 101 8.88 6.87 -13.09
N THR A 102 7.56 7.10 -13.25
CA THR A 102 7.05 8.40 -13.69
C THR A 102 7.24 9.45 -12.61
N GLU A 103 7.91 10.54 -12.95
CA GLU A 103 8.19 11.66 -12.07
C GLU A 103 7.73 12.97 -12.70
N THR A 104 7.20 13.87 -11.87
CA THR A 104 6.81 15.23 -12.26
C THR A 104 7.79 16.21 -11.63
N ASP A 105 8.57 16.89 -12.47
CA ASP A 105 9.58 17.86 -12.00
C ASP A 105 8.91 19.16 -11.53
N LEU A 106 9.07 19.50 -10.25
CA LEU A 106 8.69 20.78 -9.66
C LEU A 106 9.87 21.71 -9.47
N MET A 107 11.09 21.15 -9.29
CA MET A 107 12.26 21.96 -8.99
C MET A 107 12.63 22.86 -10.16
N GLN A 108 12.58 22.32 -11.38
CA GLN A 108 12.83 23.10 -12.59
C GLN A 108 11.85 24.26 -12.72
N LEU A 109 10.56 23.99 -12.47
CA LEU A 109 9.51 25.01 -12.53
C LEU A 109 9.71 26.10 -11.46
N LEU A 110 10.02 25.70 -10.22
CA LEU A 110 10.31 26.62 -9.12
C LEU A 110 11.53 27.51 -9.44
N ARG A 111 12.60 26.93 -9.94
CA ARG A 111 13.82 27.69 -10.28
C ARG A 111 13.67 28.61 -11.50
N SER A 112 12.68 28.37 -12.34
CA SER A 112 12.32 29.26 -13.44
C SER A 112 11.51 30.50 -13.00
N GLY A 113 11.21 30.63 -11.69
CA GLY A 113 10.46 31.74 -11.13
C GLY A 113 8.94 31.57 -11.17
N ALA A 114 8.47 30.32 -11.28
CA ALA A 114 7.03 30.03 -11.23
C ALA A 114 6.41 30.46 -9.91
N ASP A 115 5.20 30.95 -9.96
CA ASP A 115 4.40 31.27 -8.79
C ASP A 115 3.76 30.03 -8.15
N ASP A 116 3.21 30.19 -6.94
CA ASP A 116 2.58 29.10 -6.19
C ASP A 116 1.40 28.45 -6.97
N LYS A 117 0.70 29.22 -7.77
CA LYS A 117 -0.41 28.72 -8.58
C LYS A 117 0.07 27.79 -9.68
N GLN A 118 1.16 28.13 -10.33
CA GLN A 118 1.78 27.31 -11.36
C GLN A 118 2.35 26.01 -10.76
N LEU A 119 2.99 26.10 -9.58
CA LEU A 119 3.46 24.92 -8.85
C LEU A 119 2.31 24.00 -8.43
N ALA A 120 1.21 24.57 -7.90
CA ALA A 120 0.02 23.81 -7.52
C ALA A 120 -0.64 23.13 -8.73
N MET A 121 -0.69 23.79 -9.87
CA MET A 121 -1.20 23.19 -11.11
C MET A 121 -0.33 22.01 -11.56
N ARG A 122 0.99 22.19 -11.55
CA ARG A 122 1.92 21.13 -11.94
C ARG A 122 1.86 19.93 -11.01
N TRP A 123 1.72 20.17 -9.69
CA TRP A 123 1.48 19.12 -8.71
C TRP A 123 0.19 18.35 -9.03
N ARG A 124 -0.90 19.08 -9.25
CA ARG A 124 -2.20 18.50 -9.58
C ARG A 124 -2.16 17.65 -10.84
N GLU A 125 -1.44 18.08 -11.88
CA GLU A 125 -1.20 17.27 -13.09
C GLU A 125 -0.50 15.96 -12.75
N GLY A 126 0.59 15.99 -11.98
CA GLY A 126 1.32 14.79 -11.58
C GLY A 126 0.45 13.80 -10.78
N MET A 127 -0.52 14.31 -10.00
CA MET A 127 -1.46 13.47 -9.28
C MET A 127 -2.60 12.97 -10.15
N TRP A 128 -3.03 13.75 -11.14
CA TRP A 128 -4.10 13.35 -12.06
C TRP A 128 -3.72 12.14 -12.90
N PHE A 129 -2.46 12.05 -13.30
CA PHE A 129 -1.91 10.92 -14.05
C PHE A 129 -1.38 9.80 -13.16
N LYS A 130 -1.76 9.77 -11.88
CA LYS A 130 -1.43 8.68 -10.99
C LYS A 130 -1.99 7.37 -11.56
N PRO A 131 -1.15 6.33 -11.74
CA PRO A 131 -1.64 5.04 -12.21
C PRO A 131 -2.66 4.47 -11.22
N ARG A 132 -3.72 3.86 -11.72
CA ARG A 132 -4.78 3.22 -10.92
C ARG A 132 -4.21 2.14 -10.00
N ALA A 133 -3.34 1.33 -10.57
CA ALA A 133 -2.54 0.34 -9.86
C ALA A 133 -1.22 0.16 -10.63
N HIS A 134 -0.26 -0.53 -10.04
CA HIS A 134 0.95 -0.93 -10.77
C HIS A 134 0.72 -2.25 -11.56
N GLY A 135 -0.40 -2.36 -12.27
CA GLY A 135 -0.76 -3.52 -13.09
C GLY A 135 -1.39 -4.70 -12.35
N LYS A 136 -1.62 -4.60 -11.03
CA LYS A 136 -2.01 -5.74 -10.17
C LYS A 136 -3.51 -5.90 -9.93
N GLU A 137 -4.34 -5.02 -10.47
CA GLU A 137 -5.80 -5.16 -10.44
C GLU A 137 -6.33 -5.98 -11.63
N ASP A 138 -5.48 -6.26 -12.60
CA ASP A 138 -5.81 -7.15 -13.70
C ASP A 138 -5.62 -8.60 -13.24
N ALA A 139 -6.63 -9.44 -13.50
CA ALA A 139 -6.62 -10.86 -13.13
C ALA A 139 -5.46 -11.64 -13.77
N ASP A 140 -4.90 -11.11 -14.85
CA ASP A 140 -3.80 -11.69 -15.62
C ASP A 140 -2.42 -11.13 -15.22
N PHE A 141 -2.34 -10.36 -14.10
CA PHE A 141 -1.06 -9.80 -13.66
C PHE A 141 -0.07 -10.89 -13.28
N ASP A 142 0.96 -11.05 -14.09
CA ASP A 142 2.09 -11.90 -13.74
C ASP A 142 3.03 -11.17 -12.76
N ILE A 143 3.15 -11.73 -11.56
CA ILE A 143 4.05 -11.21 -10.52
C ILE A 143 5.53 -11.29 -10.96
N GLU A 144 5.86 -12.12 -11.94
CA GLU A 144 7.20 -12.21 -12.52
C GLU A 144 7.51 -11.01 -13.42
N GLU A 145 6.49 -10.37 -13.99
CA GLU A 145 6.62 -9.12 -14.77
C GLU A 145 6.64 -7.86 -13.90
N PHE A 146 6.70 -7.99 -12.58
CA PHE A 146 6.75 -6.86 -11.68
C PHE A 146 7.95 -5.96 -11.97
N ALA A 147 7.70 -4.84 -12.65
CA ALA A 147 8.73 -3.83 -12.90
C ALA A 147 9.16 -3.19 -11.58
N LYS A 148 10.43 -3.34 -11.24
CA LYS A 148 11.03 -2.71 -10.07
C LYS A 148 11.25 -1.23 -10.36
N ALA A 149 10.95 -0.39 -9.36
CA ALA A 149 11.29 1.02 -9.44
C ALA A 149 12.82 1.18 -9.59
N SER A 150 13.25 2.10 -10.45
CA SER A 150 14.67 2.37 -10.72
C SER A 150 15.41 3.03 -9.56
N ARG A 151 14.66 3.66 -8.62
CA ARG A 151 15.20 4.34 -7.44
C ARG A 151 14.98 3.53 -6.17
N SER A 152 15.96 3.53 -5.27
CA SER A 152 15.84 2.98 -3.93
C SER A 152 14.83 3.78 -3.08
N MET A 153 14.30 3.17 -2.02
CA MET A 153 13.40 3.83 -1.06
C MET A 153 14.02 5.10 -0.47
N SER A 154 15.29 5.07 -0.10
CA SER A 154 16.02 6.22 0.44
C SER A 154 16.13 7.39 -0.53
N ALA A 155 16.14 7.12 -1.84
CA ALA A 155 16.21 8.17 -2.87
C ALA A 155 14.85 8.81 -3.20
N ILE A 156 13.74 8.24 -2.72
CA ILE A 156 12.37 8.70 -3.00
C ILE A 156 11.60 9.13 -1.75
N GLY A 157 12.29 9.40 -0.66
CA GLY A 157 11.68 9.89 0.58
C GLY A 157 10.98 8.80 1.38
N GLY A 158 11.59 7.64 1.48
CA GLY A 158 11.13 6.50 2.30
C GLY A 158 12.10 6.16 3.39
#